data_d10dde8bf245c7866d77eba72bc0d2a2
#
_entry.id   d10dde8bf245c7866d77eba72bc0d2a2
#
_cell.length_a   1.000
_cell.length_b   1.000
_cell.length_c   1.000
_cell.angle_alpha   90.00
_cell.angle_beta   90.00
_cell.angle_gamma   90.00
#
_symmetry.space_group_name_H-M   'P 1'
#
loop_
_entity.id
_entity.type
_entity.pdbx_description
1 polymer ?
#
loop_
_entity_poly.entity_id
_entity_poly.type
_entity_poly.pdbx_seq_one_letter_code
_entity_poly.pdbx_strand_id
1 'polypeptide(L)'
;MPQLSRRAFASALPLGFLGGGLISGAPALAAAQNTTKTPVSITPLAQIRIGRFTVTALTDGYADMPFDYFPGRAPAAVEQAAVAQFTARPSGVRFLFNQYLIDDGERRILIDAGAAGSIGQTGKLPQALGALGLQLDQIDAVIVTHMHQDHMGGLIAGGKNNYPKAELYIDRRDVKHWTDPAKRSGAPDYLQTSFKMAQEVVRLYPKLQAIDGEREIVRGVSIVDLTGHTPGHIGVRVEDEGKSLIMVSDMIFPVVHPGATDVFFLFEQDRAAAKAMRDRFFPRAASEGALIAATHMPFPGLGRVVADRGQMRWEVADWALQD
;
A
#
# COMPACT_ATOMS: atom_id res chain seq x y z
N MET A 1 14.36 38.92 3.04
CA MET A 1 13.64 38.06 2.08
C MET A 1 12.25 38.68 1.90
N PRO A 2 11.83 39.09 0.71
CA PRO A 2 10.62 39.88 0.53
C PRO A 2 9.37 38.99 0.51
N GLN A 3 8.34 39.46 1.21
CA GLN A 3 7.00 38.87 1.24
C GLN A 3 6.29 39.10 -0.10
N LEU A 4 5.74 38.04 -0.68
CA LEU A 4 4.84 38.14 -1.84
C LEU A 4 3.42 38.48 -1.40
N SER A 5 2.95 39.67 -1.76
CA SER A 5 1.60 40.15 -1.50
C SER A 5 0.59 39.56 -2.48
N ARG A 6 -0.54 39.10 -1.94
CA ARG A 6 -1.72 38.69 -2.74
C ARG A 6 -2.37 39.92 -3.34
N ARG A 7 -2.37 40.03 -4.66
CA ARG A 7 -3.17 41.03 -5.37
C ARG A 7 -4.53 40.41 -5.73
N ALA A 8 -5.58 41.02 -5.19
CA ALA A 8 -6.97 40.77 -5.59
C ALA A 8 -7.21 41.37 -6.99
N PHE A 9 -7.79 40.60 -7.89
CA PHE A 9 -8.33 41.10 -9.16
C PHE A 9 -9.77 41.54 -8.92
N ALA A 10 -10.02 42.85 -8.98
CA ALA A 10 -11.33 43.40 -9.10
C ALA A 10 -11.59 43.77 -10.58
N SER A 11 -12.58 43.12 -11.19
CA SER A 11 -13.03 43.45 -12.54
C SER A 11 -14.18 44.48 -12.44
N ALA A 12 -13.98 45.64 -13.01
CA ALA A 12 -14.98 46.66 -13.17
C ALA A 12 -15.84 46.43 -14.44
N LEU A 13 -17.15 46.49 -14.28
CA LEU A 13 -18.12 46.53 -15.39
C LEU A 13 -18.39 47.99 -15.78
N PRO A 14 -18.53 48.34 -17.05
CA PRO A 14 -19.09 49.61 -17.46
C PRO A 14 -20.62 49.49 -17.64
N LEU A 15 -21.36 50.45 -17.05
CA LEU A 15 -22.78 50.73 -17.40
C LEU A 15 -22.84 51.42 -18.74
N GLY A 16 -23.71 50.94 -19.60
CA GLY A 16 -24.16 51.65 -20.80
C GLY A 16 -25.68 51.56 -20.91
N PHE A 17 -26.37 52.69 -20.75
CA PHE A 17 -27.82 52.92 -21.02
C PHE A 17 -28.02 53.22 -22.51
N LEU A 18 -29.08 52.66 -23.12
CA LEU A 18 -30.15 53.37 -23.87
C LEU A 18 -30.98 52.44 -24.76
N GLY A 19 -32.28 52.43 -24.58
CA GLY A 19 -33.25 52.69 -25.63
C GLY A 19 -34.00 51.53 -26.30
N GLY A 20 -35.20 51.25 -25.81
CA GLY A 20 -36.43 51.10 -26.55
C GLY A 20 -36.62 50.00 -27.61
N GLY A 21 -37.63 49.12 -27.36
CA GLY A 21 -38.22 48.32 -28.44
C GLY A 21 -38.91 47.04 -27.90
N LEU A 22 -40.24 47.10 -27.74
CA LEU A 22 -41.10 45.95 -27.45
C LEU A 22 -41.13 44.98 -28.64
N ILE A 23 -40.67 43.74 -28.44
CA ILE A 23 -41.14 42.60 -29.22
C ILE A 23 -41.26 41.40 -28.23
N SER A 24 -42.50 40.98 -28.03
CA SER A 24 -42.89 39.77 -27.31
C SER A 24 -42.52 38.54 -28.10
N GLY A 25 -41.63 37.79 -27.54
CA GLY A 25 -41.24 36.46 -28.02
C GLY A 25 -40.22 35.88 -27.03
N ALA A 26 -40.71 35.28 -25.95
CA ALA A 26 -39.82 34.57 -25.05
C ALA A 26 -39.34 33.26 -25.70
N PRO A 27 -38.06 33.09 -26.02
CA PRO A 27 -37.54 31.76 -26.26
C PRO A 27 -37.47 31.05 -24.89
N ALA A 28 -38.12 29.90 -24.82
CA ALA A 28 -37.93 29.00 -23.69
C ALA A 28 -36.42 28.71 -23.57
N LEU A 29 -35.81 29.25 -22.54
CA LEU A 29 -34.48 28.83 -22.12
C LEU A 29 -34.58 27.32 -21.78
N ALA A 30 -34.18 26.51 -22.73
CA ALA A 30 -33.89 25.09 -22.44
C ALA A 30 -32.87 25.10 -21.31
N ALA A 31 -33.30 24.67 -20.12
CA ALA A 31 -32.41 24.45 -19.01
C ALA A 31 -31.33 23.45 -19.50
N ALA A 32 -30.12 23.97 -19.66
CA ALA A 32 -28.98 23.11 -19.91
C ALA A 32 -28.90 22.12 -18.74
N GLN A 33 -29.27 20.88 -19.00
CA GLN A 33 -29.07 19.82 -18.06
C GLN A 33 -27.56 19.75 -17.82
N ASN A 34 -27.15 20.26 -16.68
CA ASN A 34 -25.79 20.11 -16.19
C ASN A 34 -25.62 18.62 -15.89
N THR A 35 -25.31 17.83 -16.91
CA THR A 35 -24.87 16.46 -16.74
C THR A 35 -23.50 16.56 -16.08
N THR A 36 -23.47 16.55 -14.76
CA THR A 36 -22.25 16.34 -14.00
C THR A 36 -21.72 14.98 -14.43
N LYS A 37 -20.78 15.00 -15.38
CA LYS A 37 -20.08 13.76 -15.72
C LYS A 37 -19.44 13.26 -14.46
N THR A 38 -19.84 12.07 -14.00
CA THR A 38 -19.15 11.37 -12.92
C THR A 38 -17.67 11.31 -13.32
N PRO A 39 -16.75 11.77 -12.47
CA PRO A 39 -15.33 11.69 -12.77
C PRO A 39 -14.97 10.24 -13.13
N VAL A 40 -14.27 10.04 -14.23
CA VAL A 40 -13.75 8.72 -14.59
C VAL A 40 -12.75 8.32 -13.52
N SER A 41 -13.05 7.28 -12.77
CA SER A 41 -12.10 6.71 -11.82
C SER A 41 -11.09 5.86 -12.59
N ILE A 42 -9.86 6.35 -12.69
CA ILE A 42 -8.75 5.59 -13.28
C ILE A 42 -8.06 4.85 -12.15
N THR A 43 -7.92 3.54 -12.27
CA THR A 43 -7.13 2.73 -11.35
C THR A 43 -5.65 2.88 -11.72
N PRO A 44 -4.79 3.44 -10.85
CA PRO A 44 -3.38 3.59 -11.15
C PRO A 44 -2.69 2.21 -11.21
N LEU A 45 -1.84 2.03 -12.23
CA LEU A 45 -0.98 0.88 -12.42
C LEU A 45 0.42 1.38 -12.74
N ALA A 46 1.45 0.71 -12.23
CA ALA A 46 2.84 0.99 -12.58
C ALA A 46 3.59 -0.33 -12.78
N GLN A 47 4.41 -0.42 -13.80
CA GLN A 47 5.15 -1.64 -14.13
C GLN A 47 6.65 -1.38 -14.22
N ILE A 48 7.44 -2.34 -13.74
CA ILE A 48 8.89 -2.40 -13.94
C ILE A 48 9.31 -3.80 -14.39
N ARG A 49 10.45 -3.87 -15.07
CA ARG A 49 11.04 -5.13 -15.50
C ARG A 49 12.24 -5.51 -14.63
N ILE A 50 12.19 -6.74 -14.09
CA ILE A 50 13.31 -7.38 -13.36
C ILE A 50 13.68 -8.63 -14.13
N GLY A 51 14.60 -8.51 -15.08
CA GLY A 51 14.91 -9.58 -16.02
C GLY A 51 13.66 -10.05 -16.79
N ARG A 52 13.33 -11.35 -16.69
CA ARG A 52 12.11 -11.92 -17.30
C ARG A 52 10.81 -11.50 -16.61
N PHE A 53 10.86 -11.06 -15.35
CA PHE A 53 9.67 -10.72 -14.59
C PHE A 53 9.14 -9.34 -14.93
N THR A 54 7.84 -9.23 -15.13
CA THR A 54 7.09 -7.96 -15.06
C THR A 54 6.51 -7.84 -13.66
N VAL A 55 6.91 -6.81 -12.92
CA VAL A 55 6.36 -6.51 -11.61
C VAL A 55 5.41 -5.33 -11.75
N THR A 56 4.13 -5.53 -11.44
CA THR A 56 3.10 -4.50 -11.51
C THR A 56 2.68 -4.09 -10.10
N ALA A 57 2.84 -2.81 -9.78
CA ALA A 57 2.24 -2.20 -8.61
C ALA A 57 0.75 -1.98 -8.88
N LEU A 58 -0.08 -2.46 -7.96
CA LEU A 58 -1.54 -2.37 -7.93
C LEU A 58 -1.95 -1.56 -6.70
N THR A 59 -3.06 -0.84 -6.75
CA THR A 59 -3.59 -0.20 -5.54
C THR A 59 -4.89 -0.85 -5.10
N ASP A 60 -4.98 -1.18 -3.81
CA ASP A 60 -6.26 -1.53 -3.18
C ASP A 60 -7.00 -0.30 -2.66
N GLY A 61 -6.32 0.84 -2.57
CA GLY A 61 -6.89 2.10 -2.10
C GLY A 61 -6.04 2.81 -1.05
N TYR A 62 -6.69 3.48 -0.10
CA TYR A 62 -6.01 4.24 0.94
C TYR A 62 -6.82 4.32 2.25
N ALA A 63 -6.11 4.65 3.34
CA ALA A 63 -6.72 5.10 4.60
C ALA A 63 -5.88 6.24 5.21
N ASP A 64 -6.51 7.06 6.05
CA ASP A 64 -5.82 8.07 6.84
C ASP A 64 -5.69 7.54 8.26
N MET A 65 -4.47 7.21 8.68
CA MET A 65 -4.17 6.67 10.00
C MET A 65 -4.08 7.80 11.03
N PRO A 66 -4.88 7.78 12.10
CA PRO A 66 -4.84 8.81 13.14
C PRO A 66 -3.42 9.10 13.64
N PHE A 67 -3.11 10.35 13.95
CA PHE A 67 -1.76 10.75 14.39
C PHE A 67 -1.36 10.11 15.74
N ASP A 68 -2.31 9.69 16.55
CA ASP A 68 -2.08 8.97 17.81
C ASP A 68 -1.82 7.45 17.64
N TYR A 69 -1.89 6.93 16.40
CA TYR A 69 -1.51 5.54 16.08
C TYR A 69 0.02 5.33 16.03
N PHE A 70 0.80 6.33 16.42
CA PHE A 70 2.26 6.24 16.44
C PHE A 70 2.78 6.37 17.89
N PRO A 71 2.72 5.27 18.68
CA PRO A 71 3.05 5.29 20.09
C PRO A 71 4.49 5.74 20.35
N GLY A 72 4.67 6.49 21.45
CA GLY A 72 5.96 7.07 21.81
C GLY A 72 6.26 8.42 21.12
N ARG A 73 5.36 8.91 20.25
CA ARG A 73 5.44 10.23 19.63
C ARG A 73 4.19 11.06 19.93
N ALA A 74 4.39 12.37 20.16
CA ALA A 74 3.26 13.28 20.27
C ALA A 74 2.54 13.39 18.92
N PRO A 75 1.19 13.41 18.85
CA PRO A 75 0.45 13.52 17.60
C PRO A 75 0.87 14.70 16.72
N ALA A 76 1.17 15.86 17.32
CA ALA A 76 1.65 17.03 16.59
C ALA A 76 3.03 16.80 15.92
N ALA A 77 3.91 16.00 16.52
CA ALA A 77 5.19 15.65 15.91
C ALA A 77 5.02 14.67 14.75
N VAL A 78 4.06 13.74 14.86
CA VAL A 78 3.68 12.81 13.76
C VAL A 78 3.07 13.62 12.59
N GLU A 79 2.18 14.55 12.88
CA GLU A 79 1.59 15.45 11.88
C GLU A 79 2.67 16.24 11.15
N GLN A 80 3.62 16.83 11.88
CA GLN A 80 4.73 17.58 11.30
C GLN A 80 5.59 16.70 10.38
N ALA A 81 5.90 15.46 10.79
CA ALA A 81 6.62 14.50 9.96
C ALA A 81 5.82 14.14 8.70
N ALA A 82 4.51 13.91 8.83
CA ALA A 82 3.62 13.60 7.70
C ALA A 82 3.51 14.79 6.72
N VAL A 83 3.48 16.04 7.22
CA VAL A 83 3.52 17.26 6.38
C VAL A 83 4.81 17.31 5.58
N ALA A 84 5.96 17.02 6.21
CA ALA A 84 7.25 17.00 5.53
C ALA A 84 7.33 15.93 4.41
N GLN A 85 6.55 14.86 4.53
CA GLN A 85 6.44 13.78 3.54
C GLN A 85 5.24 13.94 2.58
N PHE A 86 4.50 15.05 2.66
CA PHE A 86 3.29 15.33 1.86
C PHE A 86 2.17 14.30 2.05
N THR A 87 2.16 13.57 3.17
CA THR A 87 1.19 12.51 3.48
C THR A 87 0.17 12.91 4.55
N ALA A 88 0.31 14.09 5.16
CA ALA A 88 -0.67 14.60 6.12
C ALA A 88 -2.04 14.84 5.48
N ARG A 89 -3.08 14.45 6.19
CA ARG A 89 -4.50 14.75 5.88
C ARG A 89 -5.17 15.23 7.15
N PRO A 90 -6.34 15.87 7.09
CA PRO A 90 -7.03 16.36 8.28
C PRO A 90 -7.30 15.28 9.34
N SER A 91 -7.46 14.02 8.90
CA SER A 91 -7.76 12.87 9.76
C SER A 91 -6.54 12.04 10.17
N GLY A 92 -5.34 12.34 9.65
CA GLY A 92 -4.14 11.56 9.99
C GLY A 92 -3.11 11.48 8.87
N VAL A 93 -2.28 10.45 8.92
CA VAL A 93 -1.26 10.14 7.91
C VAL A 93 -1.87 9.29 6.81
N ARG A 94 -1.82 9.72 5.55
CA ARG A 94 -2.29 8.93 4.41
C ARG A 94 -1.39 7.74 4.17
N PHE A 95 -1.96 6.52 4.33
CA PHE A 95 -1.38 5.26 3.90
C PHE A 95 -2.03 4.83 2.59
N LEU A 96 -1.22 4.47 1.60
CA LEU A 96 -1.67 3.72 0.44
C LEU A 96 -1.64 2.23 0.77
N PHE A 97 -2.35 1.43 -0.01
CA PHE A 97 -2.36 -0.04 0.09
C PHE A 97 -1.93 -0.57 -1.28
N ASN A 98 -0.61 -0.60 -1.48
CA ASN A 98 0.00 -1.12 -2.70
C ASN A 98 0.20 -2.62 -2.57
N GLN A 99 -0.31 -3.37 -3.53
CA GLN A 99 0.00 -4.78 -3.73
C GLN A 99 0.84 -4.92 -5.00
N TYR A 100 1.49 -6.08 -5.16
CA TYR A 100 2.37 -6.29 -6.30
C TYR A 100 2.05 -7.61 -6.98
N LEU A 101 1.95 -7.58 -8.31
CA LEU A 101 1.82 -8.77 -9.14
C LEU A 101 3.15 -9.03 -9.83
N ILE A 102 3.69 -10.22 -9.66
CA ILE A 102 4.87 -10.74 -10.37
C ILE A 102 4.35 -11.66 -11.46
N ASP A 103 4.70 -11.38 -12.73
CA ASP A 103 4.32 -12.19 -13.89
C ASP A 103 5.57 -12.47 -14.74
N ASP A 104 5.88 -13.74 -15.00
CA ASP A 104 6.97 -14.18 -15.87
C ASP A 104 6.47 -14.71 -17.24
N GLY A 105 5.17 -14.55 -17.51
CA GLY A 105 4.48 -15.02 -18.71
C GLY A 105 3.88 -16.42 -18.56
N GLU A 106 4.34 -17.20 -17.59
CA GLU A 106 3.84 -18.54 -17.30
C GLU A 106 3.07 -18.60 -15.97
N ARG A 107 3.54 -17.83 -14.98
CA ARG A 107 3.01 -17.84 -13.62
C ARG A 107 2.80 -16.43 -13.08
N ARG A 108 1.67 -16.22 -12.41
CA ARG A 108 1.27 -14.97 -11.75
C ARG A 108 1.25 -15.14 -10.26
N ILE A 109 2.12 -14.41 -9.58
CA ILE A 109 2.25 -14.44 -8.11
C ILE A 109 1.81 -13.08 -7.58
N LEU A 110 0.75 -13.06 -6.79
CA LEU A 110 0.27 -11.87 -6.12
C LEU A 110 0.92 -11.77 -4.73
N ILE A 111 1.42 -10.60 -4.40
CA ILE A 111 1.96 -10.29 -3.07
C ILE A 111 0.93 -9.46 -2.34
N ASP A 112 0.37 -10.05 -1.29
CA ASP A 112 -0.78 -9.60 -0.51
C ASP A 112 -2.09 -9.48 -1.32
N ALA A 113 -3.21 -9.59 -0.64
CA ALA A 113 -4.54 -9.59 -1.25
C ALA A 113 -5.38 -8.34 -0.93
N GLY A 114 -4.78 -7.35 -0.24
CA GLY A 114 -5.47 -6.11 0.13
C GLY A 114 -6.44 -6.26 1.29
N ALA A 115 -7.13 -5.18 1.63
CA ALA A 115 -8.02 -5.05 2.78
C ALA A 115 -9.50 -5.41 2.46
N ALA A 116 -9.86 -5.56 1.19
CA ALA A 116 -11.24 -5.85 0.74
C ALA A 116 -12.31 -4.91 1.32
N GLY A 117 -11.99 -3.64 1.50
CA GLY A 117 -12.92 -2.65 2.04
C GLY A 117 -13.04 -2.62 3.57
N SER A 118 -12.24 -3.40 4.30
CA SER A 118 -12.29 -3.44 5.77
C SER A 118 -11.65 -2.22 6.42
N ILE A 119 -10.86 -1.44 5.69
CA ILE A 119 -10.18 -0.23 6.18
C ILE A 119 -10.32 0.88 5.14
N GLY A 120 -10.71 2.09 5.58
CA GLY A 120 -10.71 3.30 4.77
C GLY A 120 -11.43 3.16 3.42
N GLN A 121 -10.77 3.59 2.37
CA GLN A 121 -11.26 3.55 0.98
C GLN A 121 -10.51 2.46 0.17
N THR A 122 -10.48 1.24 0.71
CA THR A 122 -9.84 0.06 0.11
C THR A 122 -10.84 -0.86 -0.61
N GLY A 123 -10.41 -2.04 -1.06
CA GLY A 123 -11.24 -3.01 -1.78
C GLY A 123 -11.20 -2.81 -3.30
N LYS A 124 -10.19 -2.13 -3.83
CA LYS A 124 -10.04 -1.83 -5.27
C LYS A 124 -9.10 -2.79 -6.01
N LEU A 125 -8.46 -3.72 -5.30
CA LEU A 125 -7.52 -4.67 -5.92
C LEU A 125 -8.16 -5.51 -7.05
N PRO A 126 -9.40 -6.04 -6.91
CA PRO A 126 -10.04 -6.76 -8.02
C PRO A 126 -10.24 -5.88 -9.26
N GLN A 127 -10.52 -4.58 -9.08
CA GLN A 127 -10.62 -3.62 -10.18
C GLN A 127 -9.24 -3.37 -10.82
N ALA A 128 -8.18 -3.30 -10.03
CA ALA A 128 -6.82 -3.12 -10.52
C ALA A 128 -6.34 -4.34 -11.35
N LEU A 129 -6.62 -5.56 -10.89
CA LEU A 129 -6.38 -6.78 -11.65
C LEU A 129 -7.23 -6.81 -12.95
N GLY A 130 -8.50 -6.42 -12.86
CA GLY A 130 -9.39 -6.30 -14.02
C GLY A 130 -8.90 -5.32 -15.09
N ALA A 131 -8.22 -4.23 -14.70
CA ALA A 131 -7.58 -3.29 -15.62
C ALA A 131 -6.39 -3.91 -16.39
N LEU A 132 -5.80 -4.98 -15.87
CA LEU A 132 -4.81 -5.83 -16.57
C LEU A 132 -5.47 -6.95 -17.39
N GLY A 133 -6.81 -7.03 -17.44
CA GLY A 133 -7.54 -8.13 -18.07
C GLY A 133 -7.55 -9.42 -17.25
N LEU A 134 -7.19 -9.37 -15.96
CA LEU A 134 -7.08 -10.55 -15.11
C LEU A 134 -8.30 -10.72 -14.20
N GLN A 135 -8.69 -11.98 -14.01
CA GLN A 135 -9.64 -12.40 -12.99
C GLN A 135 -8.89 -13.03 -11.80
N LEU A 136 -9.51 -13.06 -10.62
CA LEU A 136 -8.87 -13.60 -9.41
C LEU A 136 -8.49 -15.08 -9.54
N ASP A 137 -9.23 -15.87 -10.31
CA ASP A 137 -8.95 -17.29 -10.56
C ASP A 137 -7.82 -17.55 -11.58
N GLN A 138 -7.20 -16.47 -12.10
CA GLN A 138 -6.02 -16.51 -12.97
C GLN A 138 -4.73 -16.21 -12.21
N ILE A 139 -4.80 -16.04 -10.89
CA ILE A 139 -3.64 -15.95 -10.00
C ILE A 139 -3.22 -17.36 -9.59
N ASP A 140 -1.96 -17.69 -9.82
CA ASP A 140 -1.40 -19.03 -9.58
C ASP A 140 -0.87 -19.20 -8.15
N ALA A 141 -0.43 -18.10 -7.55
CA ALA A 141 0.02 -18.09 -6.16
C ALA A 141 -0.28 -16.75 -5.48
N VAL A 142 -0.54 -16.79 -4.18
CA VAL A 142 -0.56 -15.60 -3.32
C VAL A 142 0.46 -15.80 -2.20
N ILE A 143 1.38 -14.85 -2.05
CA ILE A 143 2.29 -14.78 -0.90
C ILE A 143 1.76 -13.69 0.01
N VAL A 144 1.34 -14.05 1.21
CA VAL A 144 0.91 -13.09 2.23
C VAL A 144 2.11 -12.73 3.09
N THR A 145 2.48 -11.46 3.08
CA THR A 145 3.65 -10.98 3.81
C THR A 145 3.49 -11.10 5.31
N HIS A 146 2.27 -10.89 5.81
CA HIS A 146 1.87 -11.10 7.20
C HIS A 146 0.34 -11.06 7.35
N MET A 147 -0.18 -11.56 8.47
CA MET A 147 -1.62 -11.77 8.63
C MET A 147 -2.38 -10.59 9.27
N HIS A 148 -2.04 -9.33 8.94
CA HIS A 148 -2.94 -8.22 9.19
C HIS A 148 -4.06 -8.17 8.15
N GLN A 149 -5.20 -7.57 8.55
CA GLN A 149 -6.43 -7.57 7.74
C GLN A 149 -6.29 -6.91 6.37
N ASP A 150 -5.38 -5.98 6.22
CA ASP A 150 -5.13 -5.23 4.99
C ASP A 150 -4.16 -5.94 4.01
N HIS A 151 -3.57 -7.05 4.42
CA HIS A 151 -2.74 -7.91 3.57
C HIS A 151 -3.46 -9.20 3.17
N MET A 152 -4.34 -9.72 4.03
CA MET A 152 -5.04 -10.97 3.77
C MET A 152 -6.55 -10.81 3.51
N GLY A 153 -7.11 -9.60 3.69
CA GLY A 153 -8.57 -9.38 3.62
C GLY A 153 -9.19 -9.81 2.32
N GLY A 154 -8.54 -9.54 1.20
CA GLY A 154 -9.00 -9.92 -0.13
C GLY A 154 -8.91 -11.41 -0.44
N LEU A 155 -8.32 -12.23 0.42
CA LEU A 155 -8.33 -13.70 0.26
C LEU A 155 -9.73 -14.27 0.37
N ILE A 156 -10.62 -13.59 1.09
CA ILE A 156 -11.97 -14.09 1.39
C ILE A 156 -13.05 -13.08 1.04
N ALA A 157 -14.16 -13.54 0.49
CA ALA A 157 -15.38 -12.76 0.31
C ALA A 157 -16.60 -13.64 0.47
N GLY A 158 -17.59 -13.17 1.26
CA GLY A 158 -18.86 -13.88 1.46
C GLY A 158 -18.67 -15.30 1.99
N GLY A 159 -17.65 -15.55 2.82
CA GLY A 159 -17.36 -16.88 3.38
C GLY A 159 -16.73 -17.88 2.40
N LYS A 160 -16.20 -17.40 1.26
CA LYS A 160 -15.53 -18.21 0.24
C LYS A 160 -14.12 -17.70 -0.02
N ASN A 161 -13.22 -18.57 -0.52
CA ASN A 161 -11.93 -18.13 -1.00
C ASN A 161 -12.06 -17.42 -2.35
N ASN A 162 -11.32 -16.31 -2.51
CA ASN A 162 -11.34 -15.51 -3.73
C ASN A 162 -10.32 -15.99 -4.78
N TYR A 163 -9.31 -16.76 -4.37
CA TYR A 163 -8.24 -17.25 -5.24
C TYR A 163 -8.24 -18.79 -5.25
N PRO A 164 -9.29 -19.42 -5.82
CA PRO A 164 -9.54 -20.87 -5.65
C PRO A 164 -8.49 -21.75 -6.30
N LYS A 165 -7.73 -21.24 -7.26
CA LYS A 165 -6.66 -21.96 -7.96
C LYS A 165 -5.27 -21.66 -7.40
N ALA A 166 -5.13 -20.58 -6.63
CA ALA A 166 -3.83 -20.14 -6.14
C ALA A 166 -3.28 -21.03 -5.02
N GLU A 167 -1.99 -21.29 -5.07
CA GLU A 167 -1.23 -21.74 -3.92
C GLU A 167 -1.07 -20.56 -2.94
N LEU A 168 -1.42 -20.76 -1.68
CA LEU A 168 -1.31 -19.72 -0.65
C LEU A 168 -0.08 -19.98 0.23
N TYR A 169 0.83 -19.01 0.30
CA TYR A 169 2.04 -19.07 1.11
C TYR A 169 1.97 -18.05 2.24
N ILE A 170 2.18 -18.49 3.50
CA ILE A 170 2.22 -17.64 4.69
C ILE A 170 3.30 -18.17 5.63
N ASP A 171 4.02 -17.29 6.32
CA ASP A 171 5.00 -17.73 7.32
C ASP A 171 4.30 -18.47 8.49
N ARG A 172 4.87 -19.60 8.89
CA ARG A 172 4.33 -20.46 9.96
C ARG A 172 4.19 -19.73 11.30
N ARG A 173 5.08 -18.78 11.59
CA ARG A 173 5.05 -18.00 12.84
C ARG A 173 3.80 -17.13 12.89
N ASP A 174 3.41 -16.53 11.76
CA ASP A 174 2.18 -15.74 11.65
C ASP A 174 0.94 -16.62 11.71
N VAL A 175 0.90 -17.72 10.95
CA VAL A 175 -0.20 -18.69 11.05
C VAL A 175 -0.41 -19.12 12.50
N LYS A 176 0.67 -19.51 13.22
CA LYS A 176 0.60 -19.92 14.62
C LYS A 176 0.11 -18.79 15.53
N HIS A 177 0.59 -17.57 15.33
CA HIS A 177 0.24 -16.41 16.17
C HIS A 177 -1.24 -16.04 15.99
N TRP A 178 -1.66 -15.81 14.75
CA TRP A 178 -2.97 -15.24 14.45
C TRP A 178 -4.13 -16.26 14.54
N THR A 179 -3.83 -17.56 14.60
CA THR A 179 -4.85 -18.59 14.82
C THR A 179 -4.94 -19.06 16.28
N ASP A 180 -4.05 -18.60 17.17
CA ASP A 180 -4.03 -19.00 18.59
C ASP A 180 -5.19 -18.35 19.36
N PRO A 181 -6.15 -19.14 19.92
CA PRO A 181 -7.27 -18.60 20.68
C PRO A 181 -6.85 -17.85 21.94
N ALA A 182 -5.73 -18.27 22.58
CA ALA A 182 -5.24 -17.62 23.80
C ALA A 182 -4.68 -16.23 23.48
N LYS A 183 -3.93 -16.10 22.38
CA LYS A 183 -3.44 -14.80 21.91
C LYS A 183 -4.59 -13.88 21.51
N ARG A 184 -5.60 -14.40 20.81
CA ARG A 184 -6.80 -13.65 20.45
C ARG A 184 -7.54 -13.11 21.66
N SER A 185 -7.77 -13.94 22.69
CA SER A 185 -8.51 -13.52 23.88
C SER A 185 -7.83 -12.40 24.67
N GLY A 186 -6.49 -12.33 24.63
CA GLY A 186 -5.69 -11.27 25.26
C GLY A 186 -5.39 -10.07 24.35
N ALA A 187 -5.79 -10.12 23.09
CA ALA A 187 -5.47 -9.08 22.12
C ALA A 187 -6.41 -7.86 22.26
N PRO A 188 -5.90 -6.64 22.05
CA PRO A 188 -6.73 -5.44 22.02
C PRO A 188 -7.72 -5.45 20.86
N ASP A 189 -8.78 -4.65 20.96
CA ASP A 189 -9.92 -4.64 20.03
C ASP A 189 -9.50 -4.38 18.59
N TYR A 190 -8.52 -3.52 18.36
CA TYR A 190 -8.04 -3.18 17.01
C TYR A 190 -7.38 -4.35 16.27
N LEU A 191 -6.96 -5.42 16.98
CA LEU A 191 -6.39 -6.64 16.38
C LEU A 191 -7.44 -7.77 16.18
N GLN A 192 -8.62 -7.67 16.82
CA GLN A 192 -9.60 -8.75 16.79
C GLN A 192 -10.06 -9.14 15.38
N THR A 193 -10.11 -8.17 14.47
CA THR A 193 -10.47 -8.42 13.06
C THR A 193 -9.42 -9.30 12.39
N SER A 194 -8.13 -9.00 12.57
CA SER A 194 -7.04 -9.81 12.00
C SER A 194 -7.08 -11.25 12.52
N PHE A 195 -7.28 -11.46 13.83
CA PHE A 195 -7.41 -12.80 14.40
C PHE A 195 -8.60 -13.60 13.82
N LYS A 196 -9.78 -12.96 13.70
CA LYS A 196 -10.97 -13.60 13.12
C LYS A 196 -10.74 -13.99 11.66
N MET A 197 -10.19 -13.06 10.91
CA MET A 197 -9.92 -13.23 9.49
C MET A 197 -8.86 -14.32 9.24
N ALA A 198 -7.78 -14.35 10.04
CA ALA A 198 -6.75 -15.38 9.95
C ALA A 198 -7.31 -16.80 10.16
N GLN A 199 -8.17 -16.98 11.16
CA GLN A 199 -8.85 -18.26 11.39
C GLN A 199 -9.73 -18.67 10.20
N GLU A 200 -10.41 -17.71 9.57
CA GLU A 200 -11.24 -17.97 8.40
C GLU A 200 -10.40 -18.27 7.15
N VAL A 201 -9.30 -17.55 6.93
CA VAL A 201 -8.35 -17.82 5.84
C VAL A 201 -7.83 -19.25 5.94
N VAL A 202 -7.32 -19.67 7.10
CA VAL A 202 -6.80 -21.03 7.28
C VAL A 202 -7.88 -22.09 7.05
N ARG A 203 -9.12 -21.83 7.45
CA ARG A 203 -10.27 -22.74 7.21
C ARG A 203 -10.61 -22.87 5.72
N LEU A 204 -10.54 -21.75 4.97
CA LEU A 204 -10.94 -21.69 3.56
C LEU A 204 -9.84 -22.11 2.58
N TYR A 205 -8.58 -22.12 3.04
CA TYR A 205 -7.42 -22.54 2.27
C TYR A 205 -6.74 -23.76 2.89
N PRO A 206 -7.37 -24.95 2.84
CA PRO A 206 -6.85 -26.15 3.51
C PRO A 206 -5.52 -26.66 2.96
N LYS A 207 -5.10 -26.16 1.78
CA LYS A 207 -3.82 -26.46 1.14
C LYS A 207 -2.78 -25.34 1.31
N LEU A 208 -3.02 -24.41 2.25
CA LEU A 208 -2.08 -23.36 2.60
C LEU A 208 -0.70 -23.95 2.89
N GLN A 209 0.32 -23.34 2.29
CA GLN A 209 1.74 -23.66 2.52
C GLN A 209 2.28 -22.78 3.65
N ALA A 210 2.33 -23.32 4.86
CA ALA A 210 2.98 -22.65 5.99
C ALA A 210 4.50 -22.78 5.83
N ILE A 211 5.15 -21.69 5.41
CA ILE A 211 6.59 -21.67 5.11
C ILE A 211 7.41 -21.39 6.37
N ASP A 212 8.65 -21.87 6.37
CA ASP A 212 9.62 -21.66 7.45
C ASP A 212 10.85 -20.93 6.90
N GLY A 213 11.06 -19.69 7.38
CA GLY A 213 12.26 -18.90 7.07
C GLY A 213 12.44 -18.52 5.60
N GLU A 214 13.66 -18.10 5.28
CA GLU A 214 14.03 -17.68 3.93
C GLU A 214 14.12 -18.88 2.99
N ARG A 215 13.48 -18.77 1.83
CA ARG A 215 13.52 -19.83 0.80
C ARG A 215 13.08 -19.28 -0.56
N GLU A 216 13.50 -19.93 -1.61
CA GLU A 216 12.98 -19.71 -2.95
C GLU A 216 11.62 -20.41 -3.10
N ILE A 217 10.62 -19.68 -3.60
CA ILE A 217 9.27 -20.19 -3.90
C ILE A 217 9.21 -20.70 -5.34
N VAL A 218 9.68 -19.89 -6.26
CA VAL A 218 9.95 -20.24 -7.65
C VAL A 218 11.28 -19.60 -8.03
N ARG A 219 11.93 -20.13 -9.08
CA ARG A 219 13.23 -19.63 -9.52
C ARG A 219 13.20 -18.10 -9.71
N GLY A 220 14.00 -17.39 -8.93
CA GLY A 220 14.11 -15.94 -8.95
C GLY A 220 13.09 -15.19 -8.07
N VAL A 221 12.21 -15.91 -7.35
CA VAL A 221 11.31 -15.31 -6.35
C VAL A 221 11.54 -15.99 -5.00
N SER A 222 12.07 -15.25 -4.04
CA SER A 222 12.45 -15.78 -2.72
C SER A 222 11.86 -14.96 -1.57
N ILE A 223 11.68 -15.65 -0.45
CA ILE A 223 11.23 -15.04 0.81
C ILE A 223 12.43 -14.44 1.54
N VAL A 224 12.23 -13.27 2.11
CA VAL A 224 13.17 -12.56 2.99
C VAL A 224 12.55 -12.44 4.38
N ASP A 225 13.29 -12.80 5.43
CA ASP A 225 12.82 -12.64 6.81
C ASP A 225 12.89 -11.16 7.24
N LEU A 226 11.72 -10.59 7.56
CA LEU A 226 11.56 -9.23 8.05
C LEU A 226 10.83 -9.17 9.41
N THR A 227 10.97 -10.23 10.20
CA THR A 227 10.32 -10.40 11.51
C THR A 227 10.45 -9.15 12.40
N GLY A 228 9.35 -8.77 13.05
CA GLY A 228 9.27 -7.66 14.00
C GLY A 228 7.91 -6.98 13.97
N HIS A 229 7.48 -6.50 12.84
CA HIS A 229 6.13 -5.93 12.67
C HIS A 229 5.04 -6.96 13.07
N THR A 230 5.17 -8.18 12.57
CA THR A 230 4.52 -9.38 13.14
C THR A 230 5.55 -10.48 13.39
N PRO A 231 5.24 -11.56 14.14
CA PRO A 231 6.17 -12.65 14.38
C PRO A 231 6.66 -13.37 13.12
N GLY A 232 5.85 -13.38 12.07
CA GLY A 232 6.17 -14.02 10.79
C GLY A 232 6.15 -13.02 9.61
N HIS A 233 6.42 -11.73 9.86
CA HIS A 233 6.52 -10.76 8.79
C HIS A 233 7.67 -11.12 7.85
N ILE A 234 7.35 -11.24 6.57
CA ILE A 234 8.27 -11.55 5.48
C ILE A 234 8.23 -10.50 4.38
N GLY A 235 9.30 -10.39 3.64
CA GLY A 235 9.35 -9.72 2.35
C GLY A 235 9.50 -10.72 1.22
N VAL A 236 9.42 -10.21 -0.01
CA VAL A 236 9.63 -11.01 -1.23
C VAL A 236 10.70 -10.35 -2.08
N ARG A 237 11.73 -11.11 -2.44
CA ARG A 237 12.75 -10.68 -3.40
C ARG A 237 12.44 -11.29 -4.76
N VAL A 238 12.45 -10.44 -5.78
CA VAL A 238 12.45 -10.84 -7.19
C VAL A 238 13.83 -10.53 -7.75
N GLU A 239 14.49 -11.53 -8.35
CA GLU A 239 15.84 -11.38 -8.89
C GLU A 239 15.98 -12.13 -10.19
N ASP A 240 16.48 -11.47 -11.23
CA ASP A 240 16.83 -12.08 -12.51
C ASP A 240 17.79 -11.17 -13.29
N GLU A 241 18.74 -11.76 -14.03
CA GLU A 241 19.70 -11.05 -14.89
C GLU A 241 20.48 -9.93 -14.17
N GLY A 242 20.83 -10.14 -12.90
CA GLY A 242 21.56 -9.15 -12.08
C GLY A 242 20.74 -7.95 -11.63
N LYS A 243 19.43 -7.91 -11.91
CA LYS A 243 18.49 -6.93 -11.38
C LYS A 243 17.73 -7.54 -10.21
N SER A 244 17.39 -6.73 -9.19
CA SER A 244 16.58 -7.19 -8.07
C SER A 244 15.64 -6.11 -7.55
N LEU A 245 14.50 -6.56 -7.02
CA LEU A 245 13.53 -5.78 -6.27
C LEU A 245 13.20 -6.52 -4.98
N ILE A 246 13.13 -5.80 -3.87
CA ILE A 246 12.69 -6.35 -2.57
C ILE A 246 11.38 -5.67 -2.17
N MET A 247 10.32 -6.44 -2.10
CA MET A 247 9.03 -6.00 -1.54
C MET A 247 9.09 -6.16 -0.03
N VAL A 248 9.08 -5.05 0.71
CA VAL A 248 9.36 -5.04 2.15
C VAL A 248 8.12 -4.89 3.02
N SER A 249 6.94 -4.75 2.38
CA SER A 249 5.65 -4.61 3.05
C SER A 249 5.71 -3.55 4.18
N ASP A 250 5.44 -3.93 5.42
CA ASP A 250 5.29 -3.05 6.59
C ASP A 250 6.59 -2.71 7.31
N MET A 251 7.70 -2.79 6.60
CA MET A 251 8.98 -2.24 7.07
C MET A 251 9.02 -0.72 7.03
N ILE A 252 8.28 -0.10 6.09
CA ILE A 252 8.31 1.33 5.80
C ILE A 252 6.88 1.88 5.72
N PHE A 253 6.64 2.98 6.43
CA PHE A 253 5.44 3.80 6.38
C PHE A 253 5.83 5.26 6.14
N PRO A 254 4.92 6.15 5.75
CA PRO A 254 5.27 7.54 5.47
C PRO A 254 6.02 8.27 6.59
N VAL A 255 5.77 7.90 7.87
CA VAL A 255 6.43 8.50 9.04
C VAL A 255 7.35 7.52 9.78
N VAL A 256 7.40 6.26 9.36
CA VAL A 256 8.32 5.21 9.85
C VAL A 256 9.21 4.81 8.69
N HIS A 257 10.33 5.48 8.53
CA HIS A 257 11.19 5.37 7.35
C HIS A 257 12.67 5.28 7.76
N PRO A 258 13.60 5.10 6.82
CA PRO A 258 15.02 4.88 7.13
C PRO A 258 15.66 5.91 8.07
N GLY A 259 15.21 7.17 8.05
CA GLY A 259 15.70 8.24 8.95
C GLY A 259 14.94 8.31 10.30
N ALA A 260 13.97 7.43 10.54
CA ALA A 260 13.11 7.45 11.72
C ALA A 260 12.71 6.01 12.15
N THR A 261 13.72 5.15 12.36
CA THR A 261 13.53 3.72 12.70
C THR A 261 12.97 3.51 14.10
N ASP A 262 13.04 4.53 14.96
CA ASP A 262 12.52 4.56 16.33
C ASP A 262 11.07 5.09 16.43
N VAL A 263 10.44 5.40 15.32
CA VAL A 263 8.98 5.63 15.25
C VAL A 263 8.31 4.27 15.05
N PHE A 264 7.22 4.05 15.78
CA PHE A 264 6.48 2.79 15.75
C PHE A 264 5.05 3.01 15.29
N PHE A 265 4.47 2.00 14.67
CA PHE A 265 3.06 1.97 14.34
C PHE A 265 2.28 1.12 15.34
N LEU A 266 1.05 1.50 15.65
CA LEU A 266 0.24 0.85 16.70
C LEU A 266 0.11 -0.66 16.52
N PHE A 267 0.03 -1.11 15.27
CA PHE A 267 -0.19 -2.52 14.92
C PHE A 267 1.08 -3.39 15.00
N GLU A 268 2.26 -2.82 15.27
CA GLU A 268 3.48 -3.61 15.45
C GLU A 268 3.42 -4.47 16.71
N GLN A 269 3.63 -5.77 16.54
CA GLN A 269 3.52 -6.76 17.60
C GLN A 269 4.76 -6.79 18.51
N ASP A 270 5.95 -6.53 17.95
CA ASP A 270 7.22 -6.41 18.68
C ASP A 270 8.00 -5.21 18.15
N ARG A 271 7.85 -4.08 18.84
CA ARG A 271 8.50 -2.81 18.44
C ARG A 271 10.02 -2.88 18.51
N ALA A 272 10.57 -3.63 19.48
CA ALA A 272 12.02 -3.76 19.63
C ALA A 272 12.59 -4.59 18.49
N ALA A 273 11.94 -5.69 18.13
CA ALA A 273 12.31 -6.52 16.99
C ALA A 273 12.13 -5.76 15.66
N ALA A 274 11.03 -5.02 15.49
CA ALA A 274 10.79 -4.20 14.28
C ALA A 274 11.87 -3.14 14.10
N LYS A 275 12.25 -2.42 15.17
CA LYS A 275 13.36 -1.47 15.14
C LYS A 275 14.70 -2.15 14.79
N ALA A 276 15.02 -3.24 15.48
CA ALA A 276 16.26 -3.98 15.22
C ALA A 276 16.35 -4.49 13.78
N MET A 277 15.20 -4.90 13.20
CA MET A 277 15.12 -5.29 11.80
C MET A 277 15.39 -4.11 10.87
N ARG A 278 14.77 -2.94 11.10
CA ARG A 278 15.00 -1.72 10.32
C ARG A 278 16.45 -1.25 10.41
N ASP A 279 17.02 -1.24 11.62
CA ASP A 279 18.41 -0.83 11.86
C ASP A 279 19.44 -1.72 11.15
N ARG A 280 19.10 -2.99 10.92
CA ARG A 280 19.93 -3.94 10.16
C ARG A 280 19.69 -3.87 8.66
N PHE A 281 18.41 -3.77 8.25
CA PHE A 281 18.01 -3.84 6.85
C PHE A 281 18.38 -2.57 6.06
N PHE A 282 18.08 -1.37 6.59
CA PHE A 282 18.25 -0.14 5.83
C PHE A 282 19.70 0.20 5.48
N PRO A 283 20.69 0.06 6.38
CA PRO A 283 22.11 0.27 6.00
C PRO A 283 22.56 -0.70 4.90
N ARG A 284 22.12 -1.94 4.97
CA ARG A 284 22.42 -2.95 3.96
C ARG A 284 21.77 -2.58 2.62
N ALA A 285 20.48 -2.28 2.62
CA ALA A 285 19.77 -1.88 1.42
C ALA A 285 20.39 -0.63 0.75
N ALA A 286 20.85 0.34 1.55
CA ALA A 286 21.56 1.52 1.05
C ALA A 286 22.89 1.15 0.41
N SER A 287 23.69 0.27 1.05
CA SER A 287 24.99 -0.14 0.53
C SER A 287 24.88 -0.97 -0.76
N GLU A 288 23.82 -1.76 -0.89
CA GLU A 288 23.53 -2.57 -2.08
C GLU A 288 22.84 -1.74 -3.19
N GLY A 289 22.38 -0.51 -2.91
CA GLY A 289 21.55 0.27 -3.83
C GLY A 289 20.25 -0.43 -4.20
N ALA A 290 19.71 -1.25 -3.27
CA ALA A 290 18.57 -2.10 -3.54
C ALA A 290 17.33 -1.31 -3.94
N LEU A 291 16.63 -1.74 -4.99
CA LEU A 291 15.29 -1.26 -5.30
C LEU A 291 14.31 -1.91 -4.33
N ILE A 292 13.44 -1.10 -3.75
CA ILE A 292 12.51 -1.51 -2.71
C ILE A 292 11.08 -1.15 -3.12
N ALA A 293 10.13 -2.04 -2.81
CA ALA A 293 8.70 -1.79 -2.91
C ALA A 293 8.06 -1.89 -1.52
N ALA A 294 7.27 -0.88 -1.12
CA ALA A 294 6.65 -0.77 0.20
C ALA A 294 5.15 -0.54 0.08
N THR A 295 4.36 -1.30 0.84
CA THR A 295 2.90 -1.34 0.75
C THR A 295 2.27 0.02 1.07
N HIS A 296 2.73 0.71 2.12
CA HIS A 296 2.04 1.90 2.63
C HIS A 296 2.61 3.24 2.15
N MET A 297 3.67 3.21 1.34
CA MET A 297 4.24 4.42 0.76
C MET A 297 3.38 4.96 -0.39
N PRO A 298 3.50 6.26 -0.74
CA PRO A 298 2.82 6.82 -1.90
C PRO A 298 3.04 5.97 -3.16
N PHE A 299 1.94 5.74 -3.91
CA PHE A 299 1.95 4.89 -5.11
C PHE A 299 3.05 5.34 -6.11
N PRO A 300 3.80 4.41 -6.71
CA PRO A 300 3.68 2.94 -6.67
C PRO A 300 4.43 2.26 -5.51
N GLY A 301 4.90 2.99 -4.51
CA GLY A 301 5.63 2.47 -3.36
C GLY A 301 7.09 2.08 -3.67
N LEU A 302 7.60 2.45 -4.84
CA LEU A 302 8.96 2.12 -5.28
C LEU A 302 9.97 3.19 -4.85
N GLY A 303 11.10 2.75 -4.32
CA GLY A 303 12.16 3.65 -3.89
C GLY A 303 13.46 2.93 -3.52
N ARG A 304 14.39 3.71 -2.99
CA ARG A 304 15.68 3.24 -2.47
C ARG A 304 15.95 3.85 -1.12
N VAL A 305 16.74 3.17 -0.31
CA VAL A 305 17.36 3.79 0.86
C VAL A 305 18.65 4.42 0.42
N VAL A 306 18.83 5.71 0.73
CA VAL A 306 20.04 6.48 0.41
C VAL A 306 20.65 6.95 1.70
N ALA A 307 21.97 6.71 1.85
CA ALA A 307 22.78 7.30 2.92
C ALA A 307 23.32 8.66 2.46
N ASP A 308 22.97 9.72 3.17
CA ASP A 308 23.43 11.07 2.91
C ASP A 308 23.87 11.75 4.22
N ARG A 309 25.13 12.21 4.30
CA ARG A 309 25.71 12.92 5.45
C ARG A 309 25.45 12.26 6.81
N GLY A 310 25.51 10.92 6.84
CA GLY A 310 25.31 10.13 8.06
C GLY A 310 23.84 9.90 8.44
N GLN A 311 22.91 10.33 7.60
CA GLN A 311 21.48 10.05 7.74
C GLN A 311 21.01 9.14 6.62
N MET A 312 20.00 8.34 6.89
CA MET A 312 19.34 7.54 5.86
C MET A 312 18.00 8.17 5.50
N ARG A 313 17.67 8.15 4.23
CA ARG A 313 16.39 8.64 3.73
C ARG A 313 15.80 7.71 2.69
N TRP A 314 14.48 7.76 2.56
CA TRP A 314 13.78 7.15 1.45
C TRP A 314 13.82 8.09 0.25
N GLU A 315 14.18 7.55 -0.91
CA GLU A 315 14.16 8.27 -2.17
C GLU A 315 13.29 7.52 -3.17
N VAL A 316 12.29 8.20 -3.72
CA VAL A 316 11.36 7.60 -4.70
C VAL A 316 12.16 7.20 -5.94
N ALA A 317 12.00 5.96 -6.39
CA ALA A 317 12.62 5.49 -7.63
C ALA A 317 11.79 5.93 -8.84
N ASP A 318 12.48 6.19 -9.94
CA ASP A 318 11.84 6.32 -11.25
C ASP A 318 11.27 4.95 -11.64
N TRP A 319 9.99 4.94 -12.01
CA TRP A 319 9.27 3.76 -12.48
C TRP A 319 8.81 3.92 -13.95
N ALA A 320 9.11 5.07 -14.57
CA ALA A 320 8.73 5.33 -15.94
C ALA A 320 9.40 4.31 -16.88
N LEU A 321 8.61 3.81 -17.79
CA LEU A 321 8.92 2.91 -18.89
C LEU A 321 10.42 2.61 -19.04
N GLN A 322 10.85 1.52 -18.42
CA GLN A 322 12.20 1.01 -18.62
C GLN A 322 12.16 0.10 -19.86
N ASP A 323 13.00 0.43 -20.83
CA ASP A 323 13.22 -0.36 -22.04
C ASP A 323 13.71 -1.77 -21.75
#